data_0bf4f70085184264e870c913496c7cc8
#
_entry.id   0bf4f70085184264e870c913496c7cc8
#
_cell.length_a   1.000
_cell.length_b   1.000
_cell.length_c   1.000
_cell.angle_alpha   90.00
_cell.angle_beta   90.00
_cell.angle_gamma   90.00
#
_symmetry.space_group_name_H-M   'P 1'
#
loop_
_entity.id
_entity.type
_entity.pdbx_description
1 polymer ?
#
loop_
_entity_poly.entity_id
_entity_poly.type
_entity_poly.pdbx_seq_one_letter_code
_entity_poly.pdbx_strand_id
1 'polypeptide(L)'
;IIEHLTKTGRGAVIVPEGVIFKTDSAFVKLRKMLINDNYLYGVISLPQGVFNPYSGVKTSILLFDKVIAKLTHKILFAKVENDGFSLGAQRRPIEGSQLESIASAIKDIRIKIHRNEECVSNAIITLVEKNKIIETPDHILSSDKYIEKNDIVSTYKLVNINDVCELKRGEPLSSKQFIAGNIPVIAGGQTQAGYHNTSNRPSNSITVSCSGAYAGYVSFHKTPIFATDCFTIFSKSGEILNQTYLYYILKYKQELIYSFQTGMGQPHVSPKDFQKFEIPLPLIGEQQAIVAELDTCQKIIDAAKTIVDNYKPQIDIDPNWPMAALGDICDIRPGGTPSRDNPAYWNGNIPWVGSGVCKDKPISAADEYITEQGFNNSNAKLFKVGTTLIALVGATIGKTAYLEFETTTNQNIAGLYPKDENAVLTKFLFYAAQLLYPEFIKLGDGKFRMANLSFVKGLKVVLPNPDIQKEIVDQLDREQKYVDSVKELINVFTEKMNKRIARIWNE
;
A
#
# COMPACT_ATOMS: atom_id res chain seq x y z
N ILE A 1 -24.32 7.58 24.22
CA ILE A 1 -23.18 8.42 23.76
C ILE A 1 -23.64 9.87 23.61
N ILE A 2 -24.69 10.15 22.83
CA ILE A 2 -25.13 11.54 22.54
C ILE A 2 -25.51 12.28 23.82
N GLU A 3 -26.21 11.62 24.76
CA GLU A 3 -26.62 12.19 26.04
C GLU A 3 -25.41 12.55 26.93
N HIS A 4 -24.29 11.83 26.79
CA HIS A 4 -23.06 12.08 27.53
C HIS A 4 -22.17 13.17 26.91
N LEU A 5 -22.49 13.64 25.70
CA LEU A 5 -21.76 14.75 25.10
C LEU A 5 -22.15 16.09 25.72
N THR A 6 -21.19 16.91 26.07
CA THR A 6 -21.39 18.30 26.48
C THR A 6 -22.07 19.13 25.36
N LYS A 7 -22.42 20.37 25.63
CA LYS A 7 -23.03 21.28 24.62
C LYS A 7 -22.12 21.51 23.41
N THR A 8 -20.80 21.43 23.59
CA THR A 8 -19.76 21.54 22.55
C THR A 8 -19.06 20.22 22.28
N GLY A 9 -19.64 19.12 22.78
CA GLY A 9 -19.05 17.80 22.71
C GLY A 9 -19.07 17.22 21.30
N ARG A 10 -18.05 16.41 21.02
CA ARG A 10 -17.86 15.70 19.75
C ARG A 10 -17.74 14.20 20.00
N GLY A 11 -18.14 13.40 19.03
CA GLY A 11 -18.01 11.96 19.08
C GLY A 11 -17.95 11.36 17.68
N ALA A 12 -17.33 10.19 17.58
CA ALA A 12 -17.37 9.35 16.39
C ALA A 12 -17.75 7.94 16.83
N VAL A 13 -18.69 7.32 16.14
CA VAL A 13 -19.23 6.00 16.50
C VAL A 13 -19.25 5.11 15.28
N ILE A 14 -18.59 3.96 15.39
CA ILE A 14 -18.65 2.93 14.35
C ILE A 14 -19.95 2.15 14.54
N VAL A 15 -20.72 2.03 13.47
CA VAL A 15 -21.98 1.31 13.45
C VAL A 15 -22.01 0.30 12.29
N PRO A 16 -22.73 -0.83 12.44
CA PRO A 16 -23.00 -1.71 11.31
C PRO A 16 -23.81 -0.97 10.23
N GLU A 17 -23.59 -1.30 8.97
CA GLU A 17 -24.27 -0.70 7.82
C GLU A 17 -25.81 -0.73 7.93
N GLY A 18 -26.37 -1.73 8.62
CA GLY A 18 -27.81 -1.80 8.89
C GLY A 18 -28.39 -0.56 9.58
N VAL A 19 -27.60 0.15 10.41
CA VAL A 19 -28.02 1.42 11.03
C VAL A 19 -28.24 2.50 9.97
N ILE A 20 -27.50 2.44 8.87
CA ILE A 20 -27.48 3.43 7.79
C ILE A 20 -28.70 3.29 6.87
N PHE A 21 -29.13 2.05 6.54
CA PHE A 21 -30.10 1.84 5.46
C PHE A 21 -31.29 0.92 5.78
N LYS A 22 -31.27 0.10 6.86
CA LYS A 22 -32.40 -0.78 7.16
C LYS A 22 -33.69 0.00 7.40
N THR A 23 -34.81 -0.54 6.90
CA THR A 23 -36.14 0.09 6.94
C THR A 23 -36.94 -0.25 8.19
N ASP A 24 -36.41 -1.03 9.11
CA ASP A 24 -37.02 -1.31 10.41
C ASP A 24 -37.28 0.00 11.16
N SER A 25 -38.45 0.10 11.78
CA SER A 25 -38.96 1.31 12.41
C SER A 25 -38.02 1.92 13.46
N ALA A 26 -37.25 1.08 14.17
CA ALA A 26 -36.28 1.52 15.16
C ALA A 26 -35.12 2.28 14.51
N PHE A 27 -34.57 1.77 13.40
CA PHE A 27 -33.47 2.41 12.69
C PHE A 27 -33.92 3.69 11.99
N VAL A 28 -35.13 3.70 11.40
CA VAL A 28 -35.72 4.89 10.79
C VAL A 28 -35.89 6.00 11.83
N LYS A 29 -36.49 5.69 13.00
CA LYS A 29 -36.65 6.64 14.11
C LYS A 29 -35.30 7.18 14.61
N LEU A 30 -34.29 6.32 14.75
CA LEU A 30 -32.95 6.73 15.15
C LEU A 30 -32.35 7.73 14.15
N ARG A 31 -32.38 7.43 12.85
CA ARG A 31 -31.80 8.32 11.84
C ARG A 31 -32.53 9.67 11.81
N LYS A 32 -33.88 9.64 11.89
CA LYS A 32 -34.70 10.85 11.99
C LYS A 32 -34.31 11.71 13.19
N MET A 33 -34.14 11.12 14.36
CA MET A 33 -33.68 11.81 15.58
C MET A 33 -32.31 12.42 15.38
N LEU A 34 -31.34 11.66 14.86
CA LEU A 34 -29.95 12.12 14.67
C LEU A 34 -29.84 13.36 13.78
N ILE A 35 -30.74 13.48 12.79
CA ILE A 35 -30.75 14.61 11.86
C ILE A 35 -31.53 15.78 12.45
N ASN A 36 -32.78 15.55 12.91
CA ASN A 36 -33.68 16.60 13.36
C ASN A 36 -33.19 17.31 14.63
N ASP A 37 -32.58 16.55 15.55
CA ASP A 37 -32.03 17.11 16.80
C ASP A 37 -30.63 17.70 16.61
N ASN A 38 -30.16 17.76 15.38
CA ASN A 38 -28.85 18.32 15.02
C ASN A 38 -27.68 17.71 15.81
N TYR A 39 -27.64 16.38 15.87
CA TYR A 39 -26.51 15.66 16.44
C TYR A 39 -25.49 15.24 15.38
N LEU A 40 -25.97 14.76 14.23
CA LEU A 40 -25.17 14.23 13.15
C LEU A 40 -24.74 15.34 12.18
N TYR A 41 -23.46 15.41 11.87
CA TYR A 41 -22.95 16.29 10.81
C TYR A 41 -22.25 15.55 9.68
N GLY A 42 -21.91 14.27 9.87
CA GLY A 42 -21.24 13.50 8.82
C GLY A 42 -21.32 11.99 9.01
N VAL A 43 -21.13 11.28 7.91
CA VAL A 43 -21.09 9.82 7.81
C VAL A 43 -19.92 9.42 6.94
N ILE A 44 -19.07 8.52 7.42
CA ILE A 44 -17.95 7.94 6.65
C ILE A 44 -18.25 6.46 6.44
N SER A 45 -18.47 6.05 5.19
CA SER A 45 -18.63 4.64 4.84
C SER A 45 -17.26 4.00 4.75
N LEU A 46 -17.08 2.85 5.44
CA LEU A 46 -15.84 2.07 5.42
C LEU A 46 -15.97 0.90 4.44
N PRO A 47 -14.87 0.40 3.86
CA PRO A 47 -14.92 -0.76 3.00
C PRO A 47 -15.35 -2.01 3.76
N GLN A 48 -16.02 -2.93 3.06
CA GLN A 48 -16.37 -4.22 3.65
C GLN A 48 -15.09 -5.00 3.99
N GLY A 49 -15.03 -5.59 5.18
CA GLY A 49 -13.86 -6.35 5.63
C GLY A 49 -12.79 -5.51 6.34
N VAL A 50 -13.03 -4.21 6.60
CA VAL A 50 -12.10 -3.35 7.36
C VAL A 50 -11.75 -3.94 8.74
N PHE A 51 -12.63 -4.73 9.33
CA PHE A 51 -12.43 -5.41 10.62
C PHE A 51 -12.12 -6.90 10.50
N ASN A 52 -11.72 -7.39 9.33
CA ASN A 52 -11.23 -8.76 9.19
C ASN A 52 -9.97 -8.99 10.03
N PRO A 53 -9.77 -10.19 10.62
CA PRO A 53 -10.64 -11.38 10.55
C PRO A 53 -11.79 -11.40 11.56
N TYR A 54 -11.97 -10.36 12.39
CA TYR A 54 -12.93 -10.36 13.50
C TYR A 54 -14.38 -10.18 13.03
N SER A 55 -14.60 -9.41 11.97
CA SER A 55 -15.93 -9.15 11.41
C SER A 55 -15.85 -8.78 9.94
N GLY A 56 -16.59 -9.49 9.10
CA GLY A 56 -16.80 -9.14 7.69
C GLY A 56 -17.97 -8.19 7.44
N VAL A 57 -18.60 -7.69 8.51
CA VAL A 57 -19.76 -6.77 8.38
C VAL A 57 -19.28 -5.39 7.92
N LYS A 58 -19.88 -4.88 6.85
CA LYS A 58 -19.67 -3.51 6.40
C LYS A 58 -20.13 -2.52 7.48
N THR A 59 -19.33 -1.50 7.73
CA THR A 59 -19.55 -0.52 8.80
C THR A 59 -19.42 0.89 8.28
N SER A 60 -19.98 1.84 9.04
CA SER A 60 -19.83 3.27 8.81
C SER A 60 -19.51 3.99 10.12
N ILE A 61 -18.86 5.13 10.03
CA ILE A 61 -18.59 6.02 11.17
C ILE A 61 -19.62 7.16 11.14
N LEU A 62 -20.39 7.29 12.21
CA LEU A 62 -21.23 8.45 12.44
C LEU A 62 -20.46 9.54 13.18
N LEU A 63 -20.43 10.74 12.61
CA LEU A 63 -19.72 11.89 13.18
C LEU A 63 -20.71 12.84 13.88
N PHE A 64 -20.51 13.00 15.17
CA PHE A 64 -21.30 13.89 16.03
C PHE A 64 -20.51 15.12 16.43
N ASP A 65 -21.13 16.30 16.26
CA ASP A 65 -20.62 17.56 16.76
C ASP A 65 -21.82 18.50 16.95
N LYS A 66 -22.20 18.74 18.21
CA LYS A 66 -23.39 19.52 18.55
C LYS A 66 -23.33 20.98 18.10
N VAL A 67 -22.16 21.51 17.82
CA VAL A 67 -21.97 22.87 17.30
C VAL A 67 -22.09 22.85 15.77
N ILE A 68 -21.25 22.06 15.12
CA ILE A 68 -21.21 21.96 13.65
C ILE A 68 -22.58 21.52 13.09
N ALA A 69 -23.19 20.51 13.70
CA ALA A 69 -24.49 20.00 13.23
C ALA A 69 -25.62 21.06 13.30
N LYS A 70 -25.51 22.05 14.18
CA LYS A 70 -26.46 23.18 14.24
C LYS A 70 -26.15 24.29 13.24
N LEU A 71 -24.87 24.49 12.93
CA LEU A 71 -24.42 25.55 12.01
C LEU A 71 -24.62 25.18 10.54
N THR A 72 -24.70 23.89 10.20
CA THR A 72 -24.86 23.43 8.81
C THR A 72 -26.24 22.86 8.55
N HIS A 73 -26.79 23.14 7.37
CA HIS A 73 -28.00 22.51 6.82
C HIS A 73 -27.70 21.25 6.01
N LYS A 74 -26.43 20.86 5.92
CA LYS A 74 -25.95 19.71 5.12
C LYS A 74 -25.41 18.62 6.03
N ILE A 75 -25.50 17.37 5.58
CA ILE A 75 -24.77 16.21 6.13
C ILE A 75 -23.61 15.92 5.18
N LEU A 76 -22.43 15.75 5.76
CA LEU A 76 -21.21 15.36 5.07
C LEU A 76 -21.20 13.84 4.87
N PHE A 77 -20.92 13.39 3.67
CA PHE A 77 -20.67 11.98 3.36
C PHE A 77 -19.28 11.83 2.77
N ALA A 78 -18.53 10.84 3.26
CA ALA A 78 -17.28 10.40 2.70
C ALA A 78 -17.29 8.88 2.53
N LYS A 79 -16.58 8.37 1.52
CA LYS A 79 -16.44 6.94 1.29
C LYS A 79 -14.94 6.59 1.28
N VAL A 80 -14.55 5.69 2.17
CA VAL A 80 -13.22 5.09 2.18
C VAL A 80 -13.27 3.83 1.33
N GLU A 81 -12.51 3.79 0.26
CA GLU A 81 -12.33 2.61 -0.58
C GLU A 81 -11.04 1.87 -0.25
N ASN A 82 -10.01 2.62 0.15
CA ASN A 82 -8.71 2.09 0.56
C ASN A 82 -8.31 2.72 1.89
N ASP A 83 -8.27 1.92 2.94
CA ASP A 83 -7.83 2.31 4.28
C ASP A 83 -6.35 2.02 4.56
N GLY A 84 -5.58 1.66 3.52
CA GLY A 84 -4.16 1.29 3.62
C GLY A 84 -3.92 -0.20 3.88
N PHE A 85 -4.98 -1.02 3.85
CA PHE A 85 -4.86 -2.46 4.05
C PHE A 85 -5.75 -3.24 3.09
N SER A 86 -5.29 -4.43 2.66
CA SER A 86 -6.10 -5.34 1.86
C SER A 86 -7.36 -5.79 2.62
N LEU A 87 -8.46 -6.03 1.92
CA LEU A 87 -9.76 -6.37 2.52
C LEU A 87 -9.94 -7.86 2.86
N GLY A 88 -8.93 -8.69 2.57
CA GLY A 88 -8.94 -10.12 2.85
C GLY A 88 -8.85 -10.46 4.35
N ALA A 89 -8.96 -11.74 4.68
CA ALA A 89 -8.89 -12.24 6.06
C ALA A 89 -7.56 -11.89 6.77
N GLN A 90 -6.47 -11.77 6.00
CA GLN A 90 -5.20 -11.24 6.49
C GLN A 90 -5.03 -9.81 5.95
N ARG A 91 -5.30 -8.85 6.81
CA ARG A 91 -5.12 -7.42 6.52
C ARG A 91 -3.64 -7.10 6.30
N ARG A 92 -3.22 -6.89 5.05
CA ARG A 92 -1.84 -6.55 4.70
C ARG A 92 -1.76 -5.08 4.30
N PRO A 93 -0.71 -4.36 4.68
CA PRO A 93 -0.51 -2.99 4.23
C PRO A 93 -0.49 -2.91 2.71
N ILE A 94 -1.23 -1.94 2.15
CA ILE A 94 -1.22 -1.58 0.73
C ILE A 94 -1.06 -0.07 0.61
N GLU A 95 -0.50 0.39 -0.50
CA GLU A 95 -0.33 1.82 -0.76
C GLU A 95 -1.65 2.49 -1.15
N GLY A 96 -1.71 3.81 -1.00
CA GLY A 96 -2.84 4.63 -1.44
C GLY A 96 -3.95 4.79 -0.40
N SER A 97 -3.64 4.71 0.90
CA SER A 97 -4.61 5.01 1.97
C SER A 97 -5.28 6.37 1.78
N GLN A 98 -6.60 6.39 1.87
CA GLN A 98 -7.41 7.60 1.77
C GLN A 98 -7.70 8.24 3.13
N LEU A 99 -7.30 7.62 4.25
CA LEU A 99 -7.70 8.05 5.59
C LEU A 99 -7.24 9.47 5.92
N GLU A 100 -5.98 9.81 5.61
CA GLU A 100 -5.43 11.13 5.89
C GLU A 100 -6.09 12.22 5.03
N SER A 101 -6.31 11.95 3.74
CA SER A 101 -6.95 12.91 2.83
C SER A 101 -8.41 13.17 3.23
N ILE A 102 -9.15 12.14 3.63
CA ILE A 102 -10.53 12.27 4.14
C ILE A 102 -10.54 13.04 5.48
N ALA A 103 -9.64 12.71 6.40
CA ALA A 103 -9.55 13.41 7.68
C ALA A 103 -9.23 14.90 7.51
N SER A 104 -8.30 15.25 6.61
CA SER A 104 -7.96 16.62 6.26
C SER A 104 -9.17 17.36 5.65
N ALA A 105 -9.84 16.74 4.67
CA ALA A 105 -11.01 17.33 4.02
C ALA A 105 -12.18 17.58 5.00
N ILE A 106 -12.41 16.66 5.94
CA ILE A 106 -13.41 16.85 7.02
C ILE A 106 -13.01 18.02 7.93
N LYS A 107 -11.74 18.13 8.29
CA LYS A 107 -11.23 19.24 9.11
C LYS A 107 -11.43 20.58 8.42
N ASP A 108 -11.13 20.66 7.13
CA ASP A 108 -11.28 21.89 6.34
C ASP A 108 -12.75 22.31 6.23
N ILE A 109 -13.66 21.37 5.97
CA ILE A 109 -15.11 21.66 5.93
C ILE A 109 -15.60 22.15 7.31
N ARG A 110 -15.16 21.53 8.39
CA ARG A 110 -15.52 22.01 9.74
C ARG A 110 -15.05 23.44 10.01
N ILE A 111 -13.85 23.80 9.57
CA ILE A 111 -13.33 25.17 9.68
C ILE A 111 -14.20 26.14 8.89
N LYS A 112 -14.55 25.79 7.65
CA LYS A 112 -15.43 26.60 6.79
C LYS A 112 -16.81 26.80 7.42
N ILE A 113 -17.43 25.74 7.94
CA ILE A 113 -18.74 25.82 8.62
C ILE A 113 -18.64 26.77 9.84
N HIS A 114 -17.59 26.69 10.65
CA HIS A 114 -17.38 27.59 11.78
C HIS A 114 -17.22 29.06 11.36
N ARG A 115 -16.64 29.31 10.18
CA ARG A 115 -16.46 30.65 9.62
C ARG A 115 -17.67 31.14 8.83
N ASN A 116 -18.74 30.34 8.77
CA ASN A 116 -19.93 30.60 7.94
C ASN A 116 -19.57 30.78 6.44
N GLU A 117 -18.55 30.05 5.99
CA GLU A 117 -18.13 30.01 4.59
C GLU A 117 -18.93 28.94 3.84
N GLU A 118 -19.16 29.18 2.55
CA GLU A 118 -19.88 28.22 1.72
C GLU A 118 -19.08 26.90 1.57
N CYS A 119 -19.78 25.77 1.79
CA CYS A 119 -19.23 24.43 1.63
C CYS A 119 -19.87 23.78 0.42
N VAL A 120 -19.01 23.32 -0.51
CA VAL A 120 -19.39 22.57 -1.72
C VAL A 120 -18.82 21.16 -1.69
N SER A 121 -19.51 20.24 -2.37
CA SER A 121 -19.01 18.88 -2.58
C SER A 121 -17.73 18.89 -3.42
N ASN A 122 -16.86 17.92 -3.20
CA ASN A 122 -15.62 17.71 -3.98
C ASN A 122 -15.45 16.21 -4.27
N ALA A 123 -14.31 15.82 -4.83
CA ALA A 123 -14.02 14.43 -5.16
C ALA A 123 -13.97 13.46 -3.95
N ILE A 124 -13.78 14.00 -2.73
CA ILE A 124 -13.61 13.21 -1.49
C ILE A 124 -14.88 13.26 -0.63
N ILE A 125 -15.57 14.41 -0.62
CA ILE A 125 -16.71 14.67 0.26
C ILE A 125 -17.93 15.11 -0.53
N THR A 126 -19.03 14.42 -0.30
CA THR A 126 -20.36 14.80 -0.79
C THR A 126 -21.15 15.46 0.33
N LEU A 127 -21.76 16.61 0.04
CA LEU A 127 -22.64 17.33 0.96
C LEU A 127 -24.09 17.20 0.48
N VAL A 128 -24.96 16.71 1.34
CA VAL A 128 -26.40 16.51 1.06
C VAL A 128 -27.21 17.36 2.01
N GLU A 129 -28.19 18.11 1.49
CA GLU A 129 -29.12 18.90 2.31
C GLU A 129 -29.90 18.00 3.28
N LYS A 130 -29.99 18.38 4.55
CA LYS A 130 -30.76 17.65 5.57
C LYS A 130 -32.22 17.45 5.18
N ASN A 131 -32.86 18.49 4.58
CA ASN A 131 -34.23 18.41 4.13
C ASN A 131 -34.41 17.30 3.09
N LYS A 132 -33.49 17.17 2.14
CA LYS A 132 -33.54 16.11 1.11
C LYS A 132 -33.52 14.70 1.74
N ILE A 133 -32.85 14.54 2.89
CA ILE A 133 -32.81 13.27 3.62
C ILE A 133 -34.13 13.07 4.42
N ILE A 134 -34.62 14.12 5.06
CA ILE A 134 -35.84 14.09 5.91
C ILE A 134 -37.10 13.83 5.08
N GLU A 135 -37.15 14.33 3.85
CA GLU A 135 -38.28 14.13 2.92
C GLU A 135 -38.39 12.66 2.46
N THR A 136 -37.35 11.84 2.60
CA THR A 136 -37.44 10.43 2.26
C THR A 136 -38.02 9.62 3.42
N PRO A 137 -38.89 8.61 3.15
CA PRO A 137 -39.56 7.85 4.22
C PRO A 137 -38.56 7.13 5.16
N ASP A 138 -37.47 6.68 4.64
CA ASP A 138 -36.50 5.82 5.33
C ASP A 138 -35.32 6.58 5.94
N HIS A 139 -35.15 7.87 5.63
CA HIS A 139 -34.02 8.72 6.08
C HIS A 139 -32.66 8.05 5.94
N ILE A 140 -32.37 7.40 4.81
CA ILE A 140 -31.15 6.63 4.58
C ILE A 140 -29.92 7.56 4.67
N LEU A 141 -28.90 7.14 5.41
CA LEU A 141 -27.67 7.91 5.61
C LEU A 141 -26.56 7.43 4.65
N SER A 142 -26.88 7.38 3.34
CA SER A 142 -25.92 7.12 2.25
C SER A 142 -26.08 8.18 1.18
N SER A 143 -24.96 8.79 0.76
CA SER A 143 -24.96 9.80 -0.29
C SER A 143 -25.49 9.28 -1.62
N ASP A 144 -25.25 8.02 -1.94
CA ASP A 144 -25.65 7.39 -3.20
C ASP A 144 -27.15 7.50 -3.50
N LYS A 145 -27.97 7.67 -2.44
CA LYS A 145 -29.42 7.86 -2.57
C LYS A 145 -29.82 9.28 -2.96
N TYR A 146 -28.99 10.28 -2.65
CA TYR A 146 -29.34 11.71 -2.75
C TYR A 146 -28.53 12.47 -3.79
N ILE A 147 -27.44 11.90 -4.25
CA ILE A 147 -26.76 12.39 -5.44
C ILE A 147 -27.74 12.11 -6.57
N GLU A 148 -28.30 13.17 -7.15
CA GLU A 148 -28.85 13.04 -8.49
C GLU A 148 -27.69 12.46 -9.29
N LYS A 149 -27.89 11.26 -9.80
CA LYS A 149 -27.09 10.78 -10.90
C LYS A 149 -27.31 11.80 -12.00
N ASN A 150 -26.55 12.92 -11.95
CA ASN A 150 -26.39 13.72 -13.13
C ASN A 150 -26.03 12.71 -14.19
N ASP A 151 -26.83 12.62 -15.21
CA ASP A 151 -26.81 11.67 -16.31
C ASP A 151 -25.40 11.41 -16.87
N ILE A 152 -24.51 10.87 -16.06
CA ILE A 152 -23.54 9.92 -16.53
C ILE A 152 -24.34 8.62 -16.57
N VAL A 153 -25.20 8.54 -17.58
CA VAL A 153 -25.79 7.30 -18.03
C VAL A 153 -24.67 6.29 -18.01
N SER A 154 -24.82 5.23 -17.21
CA SER A 154 -23.96 4.07 -17.35
C SER A 154 -23.92 3.79 -18.84
N THR A 155 -22.80 4.16 -19.47
CA THR A 155 -22.66 4.05 -20.92
C THR A 155 -22.72 2.57 -21.30
N TYR A 156 -22.55 1.68 -20.29
CA TYR A 156 -22.42 0.25 -20.53
C TYR A 156 -23.39 -0.57 -19.65
N LYS A 157 -24.04 -1.52 -20.28
CA LYS A 157 -24.88 -2.49 -19.60
C LYS A 157 -24.01 -3.38 -18.71
N LEU A 158 -24.39 -3.50 -17.43
CA LEU A 158 -23.83 -4.52 -16.55
C LEU A 158 -24.43 -5.89 -16.92
N VAL A 159 -23.55 -6.90 -17.01
CA VAL A 159 -23.94 -8.28 -17.28
C VAL A 159 -23.31 -9.21 -16.25
N ASN A 160 -24.02 -10.25 -15.86
CA ASN A 160 -23.45 -11.25 -14.96
C ASN A 160 -22.27 -11.97 -15.63
N ILE A 161 -21.16 -12.10 -14.90
CA ILE A 161 -19.94 -12.71 -15.45
C ILE A 161 -20.20 -14.13 -15.96
N ASN A 162 -21.10 -14.89 -15.32
CA ASN A 162 -21.43 -16.26 -15.75
C ASN A 162 -22.20 -16.33 -17.06
N ASP A 163 -22.84 -15.23 -17.49
CA ASP A 163 -23.56 -15.19 -18.77
C ASP A 163 -22.57 -15.13 -19.93
N VAL A 164 -21.45 -14.44 -19.75
CA VAL A 164 -20.46 -14.15 -20.80
C VAL A 164 -19.11 -14.85 -20.62
N CYS A 165 -18.88 -15.49 -19.47
CA CYS A 165 -17.63 -16.18 -19.15
C CYS A 165 -17.87 -17.63 -18.72
N GLU A 166 -16.84 -18.47 -18.96
CA GLU A 166 -16.68 -19.81 -18.41
C GLU A 166 -15.65 -19.74 -17.26
N LEU A 167 -16.04 -20.27 -16.08
CA LEU A 167 -15.17 -20.38 -14.92
C LEU A 167 -14.81 -21.85 -14.70
N LYS A 168 -13.52 -22.21 -14.87
CA LYS A 168 -13.05 -23.59 -14.81
C LYS A 168 -11.98 -23.77 -13.73
N ARG A 169 -12.20 -24.69 -12.78
CA ARG A 169 -11.21 -25.03 -11.74
C ARG A 169 -9.94 -25.62 -12.35
N GLY A 170 -8.81 -25.35 -11.70
CA GLY A 170 -7.53 -25.99 -11.98
C GLY A 170 -7.56 -27.49 -11.67
N GLU A 171 -6.53 -28.20 -12.10
CA GLU A 171 -6.36 -29.62 -11.89
C GLU A 171 -5.34 -29.88 -10.79
N PRO A 172 -5.58 -30.78 -9.84
CA PRO A 172 -4.65 -31.03 -8.75
C PRO A 172 -3.28 -31.45 -9.26
N LEU A 173 -2.22 -30.77 -8.80
CA LEU A 173 -0.83 -31.10 -9.11
C LEU A 173 0.05 -30.73 -7.90
N SER A 174 0.59 -31.73 -7.21
CA SER A 174 1.53 -31.49 -6.12
C SER A 174 2.95 -31.22 -6.64
N SER A 175 3.77 -30.51 -5.88
CA SER A 175 5.16 -30.21 -6.27
C SER A 175 6.01 -31.46 -6.54
N LYS A 176 5.68 -32.59 -5.91
CA LYS A 176 6.34 -33.88 -6.14
C LYS A 176 6.04 -34.49 -7.52
N GLN A 177 4.99 -34.03 -8.18
CA GLN A 177 4.55 -34.48 -9.49
C GLN A 177 5.02 -33.58 -10.64
N PHE A 178 5.80 -32.50 -10.32
CA PHE A 178 6.37 -31.64 -11.33
C PHE A 178 7.37 -32.44 -12.19
N ILE A 179 7.15 -32.40 -13.51
CA ILE A 179 8.07 -32.98 -14.50
C ILE A 179 8.81 -31.83 -15.15
N ALA A 180 10.13 -31.96 -15.29
CA ALA A 180 10.99 -30.92 -15.85
C ALA A 180 10.45 -30.35 -17.17
N GLY A 181 10.28 -29.07 -17.27
CA GLY A 181 9.70 -28.35 -18.40
C GLY A 181 9.73 -26.85 -18.18
N ASN A 182 9.11 -26.10 -19.10
CA ASN A 182 9.08 -24.63 -19.09
C ASN A 182 7.68 -24.05 -18.98
N ILE A 183 6.67 -24.86 -18.72
CA ILE A 183 5.28 -24.42 -18.55
C ILE A 183 5.10 -23.97 -17.09
N PRO A 184 4.75 -22.71 -16.82
CA PRO A 184 4.53 -22.21 -15.45
C PRO A 184 3.36 -22.94 -14.78
N VAL A 185 3.55 -23.40 -13.55
CA VAL A 185 2.49 -23.94 -12.69
C VAL A 185 1.93 -22.81 -11.82
N ILE A 186 0.64 -22.53 -11.97
CA ILE A 186 -0.07 -21.47 -11.25
C ILE A 186 -0.94 -22.08 -10.17
N ALA A 187 -0.70 -21.69 -8.93
CA ALA A 187 -1.41 -22.15 -7.73
C ALA A 187 -2.01 -20.96 -6.94
N GLY A 188 -2.18 -21.09 -5.63
CA GLY A 188 -2.76 -20.08 -4.74
C GLY A 188 -1.88 -18.87 -4.44
N GLY A 189 -0.66 -18.77 -4.99
CA GLY A 189 0.27 -17.64 -4.77
C GLY A 189 0.15 -16.52 -5.81
N GLN A 190 0.96 -15.48 -5.63
CA GLN A 190 1.07 -14.38 -6.61
C GLN A 190 2.07 -14.68 -7.73
N THR A 191 2.97 -15.63 -7.51
CA THR A 191 3.99 -16.07 -8.47
C THR A 191 3.76 -17.53 -8.83
N GLN A 192 4.41 -18.00 -9.91
CA GLN A 192 4.38 -19.43 -10.27
C GLN A 192 4.95 -20.29 -9.12
N ALA A 193 4.31 -21.43 -8.88
CA ALA A 193 4.74 -22.39 -7.88
C ALA A 193 5.92 -23.27 -8.36
N GLY A 194 6.18 -23.27 -9.66
CA GLY A 194 7.23 -24.03 -10.33
C GLY A 194 6.97 -24.16 -11.82
N TYR A 195 7.57 -25.17 -12.42
CA TYR A 195 7.42 -25.46 -13.86
C TYR A 195 7.03 -26.92 -14.10
N HIS A 196 6.35 -27.17 -15.20
CA HIS A 196 5.90 -28.50 -15.64
C HIS A 196 6.12 -28.67 -17.15
N ASN A 197 6.03 -29.89 -17.66
CA ASN A 197 6.26 -30.16 -19.06
C ASN A 197 4.99 -30.04 -19.95
N THR A 198 3.80 -29.99 -19.34
CA THR A 198 2.53 -29.87 -20.07
C THR A 198 1.69 -28.70 -19.49
N SER A 199 0.85 -28.15 -20.36
CA SER A 199 -0.15 -27.13 -19.96
C SER A 199 -1.55 -27.76 -19.93
N ASN A 200 -2.42 -27.23 -19.05
CA ASN A 200 -3.85 -27.55 -19.04
C ASN A 200 -4.71 -26.30 -19.33
N ARG A 201 -4.08 -25.17 -19.61
CA ARG A 201 -4.73 -23.91 -20.04
C ARG A 201 -3.94 -23.24 -21.14
N PRO A 202 -4.61 -22.63 -22.12
CA PRO A 202 -3.96 -21.93 -23.22
C PRO A 202 -3.34 -20.60 -22.77
N SER A 203 -2.67 -19.92 -23.70
CA SER A 203 -2.28 -18.51 -23.54
C SER A 203 -3.49 -17.60 -23.33
N ASN A 204 -3.24 -16.41 -22.80
CA ASN A 204 -4.25 -15.41 -22.43
C ASN A 204 -5.26 -15.89 -21.36
N SER A 205 -4.82 -16.80 -20.50
CA SER A 205 -5.61 -17.27 -19.37
C SER A 205 -5.65 -16.23 -18.25
N ILE A 206 -6.84 -15.94 -17.73
CA ILE A 206 -7.01 -15.23 -16.45
C ILE A 206 -7.16 -16.28 -15.37
N THR A 207 -6.37 -16.18 -14.30
CA THR A 207 -6.49 -17.04 -13.11
C THR A 207 -6.92 -16.24 -11.90
N VAL A 208 -7.68 -16.91 -11.03
CA VAL A 208 -8.04 -16.41 -9.68
C VAL A 208 -7.60 -17.47 -8.68
N SER A 209 -6.74 -17.12 -7.74
CA SER A 209 -6.22 -18.03 -6.70
C SER A 209 -7.35 -18.55 -5.83
N CYS A 210 -7.36 -19.87 -5.55
CA CYS A 210 -8.42 -20.51 -4.77
C CYS A 210 -8.17 -20.47 -3.26
N SER A 211 -6.91 -20.58 -2.81
CA SER A 211 -6.62 -20.79 -1.39
C SER A 211 -5.42 -20.01 -0.90
N GLY A 212 -5.31 -19.95 0.45
CA GLY A 212 -4.22 -19.30 1.15
C GLY A 212 -4.37 -17.78 1.24
N ALA A 213 -3.33 -17.13 1.69
CA ALA A 213 -3.32 -15.69 1.96
C ALA A 213 -3.58 -14.81 0.74
N TYR A 214 -3.50 -15.36 -0.48
CA TYR A 214 -3.76 -14.66 -1.75
C TYR A 214 -5.01 -15.21 -2.47
N ALA A 215 -5.89 -15.95 -1.78
CA ALA A 215 -7.15 -16.39 -2.36
C ALA A 215 -7.90 -15.18 -2.97
N GLY A 216 -8.34 -15.30 -4.22
CA GLY A 216 -8.94 -14.19 -4.97
C GLY A 216 -7.95 -13.37 -5.81
N TYR A 217 -6.63 -13.63 -5.76
CA TYR A 217 -5.67 -12.88 -6.57
C TYR A 217 -5.87 -13.14 -8.06
N VAL A 218 -6.08 -12.07 -8.83
CA VAL A 218 -6.29 -12.10 -10.27
C VAL A 218 -4.98 -11.91 -11.02
N SER A 219 -4.65 -12.85 -11.91
CA SER A 219 -3.47 -12.80 -12.79
C SER A 219 -3.82 -13.06 -14.25
N PHE A 220 -3.01 -12.54 -15.17
CA PHE A 220 -3.10 -12.75 -16.60
C PHE A 220 -1.83 -13.42 -17.14
N HIS A 221 -1.99 -14.50 -17.91
CA HIS A 221 -0.89 -15.30 -18.40
C HIS A 221 -0.85 -15.29 -19.93
N LYS A 222 0.15 -14.61 -20.49
CA LYS A 222 0.34 -14.48 -21.95
C LYS A 222 0.81 -15.77 -22.62
N THR A 223 1.31 -16.74 -21.85
CA THR A 223 1.77 -18.05 -22.32
C THR A 223 0.88 -19.16 -21.77
N PRO A 224 0.88 -20.37 -22.35
CA PRO A 224 0.20 -21.51 -21.76
C PRO A 224 0.69 -21.80 -20.33
N ILE A 225 -0.22 -22.26 -19.46
CA ILE A 225 0.08 -22.52 -18.04
C ILE A 225 -0.49 -23.89 -17.62
N PHE A 226 -0.02 -24.42 -16.50
CA PHE A 226 -0.69 -25.45 -15.75
C PHE A 226 -1.38 -24.82 -14.52
N ALA A 227 -2.71 -24.72 -14.57
CA ALA A 227 -3.53 -24.20 -13.48
C ALA A 227 -3.84 -25.31 -12.48
N THR A 228 -3.48 -25.11 -11.18
CA THR A 228 -3.74 -26.09 -10.11
C THR A 228 -4.64 -25.51 -9.02
N ASP A 229 -4.14 -24.90 -7.96
CA ASP A 229 -4.94 -24.32 -6.87
C ASP A 229 -5.45 -22.91 -7.21
N CYS A 230 -6.08 -22.81 -8.38
CA CYS A 230 -6.75 -21.62 -8.89
C CYS A 230 -7.92 -22.04 -9.79
N PHE A 231 -8.77 -21.09 -10.17
CA PHE A 231 -9.68 -21.29 -11.29
C PHE A 231 -9.38 -20.29 -12.39
N THR A 232 -9.76 -20.62 -13.61
CA THR A 232 -9.58 -19.76 -14.77
C THR A 232 -10.90 -19.15 -15.22
N ILE A 233 -10.84 -17.95 -15.77
CA ILE A 233 -11.98 -17.23 -16.33
C ILE A 233 -11.69 -16.95 -17.80
N PHE A 234 -12.56 -17.46 -18.67
CA PHE A 234 -12.48 -17.25 -20.12
C PHE A 234 -13.76 -16.63 -20.65
N SER A 235 -13.62 -15.71 -21.59
CA SER A 235 -14.75 -15.25 -22.39
C SER A 235 -15.35 -16.44 -23.18
N LYS A 236 -16.68 -16.57 -23.18
CA LYS A 236 -17.39 -17.57 -24.00
C LYS A 236 -17.32 -17.25 -25.49
N SER A 237 -17.17 -15.95 -25.84
CA SER A 237 -17.04 -15.49 -27.21
C SER A 237 -16.19 -14.23 -27.27
N GLY A 238 -15.09 -14.29 -28.04
CA GLY A 238 -14.23 -13.13 -28.30
C GLY A 238 -14.90 -12.01 -29.12
N GLU A 239 -16.01 -12.28 -29.76
CA GLU A 239 -16.82 -11.30 -30.47
C GLU A 239 -17.68 -10.46 -29.53
N ILE A 240 -17.94 -10.96 -28.32
CA ILE A 240 -18.76 -10.30 -27.29
C ILE A 240 -17.87 -9.69 -26.21
N LEU A 241 -16.87 -10.42 -25.74
CA LEU A 241 -16.02 -10.02 -24.63
C LEU A 241 -14.54 -10.29 -24.92
N ASN A 242 -13.76 -9.22 -24.98
CA ASN A 242 -12.32 -9.28 -25.14
C ASN A 242 -11.65 -9.81 -23.84
N GLN A 243 -10.79 -10.81 -23.95
CA GLN A 243 -10.14 -11.45 -22.80
C GLN A 243 -9.22 -10.51 -22.00
N THR A 244 -8.50 -9.63 -22.69
CA THR A 244 -7.61 -8.66 -22.02
C THR A 244 -8.43 -7.53 -21.33
N TYR A 245 -9.55 -7.10 -21.97
CA TYR A 245 -10.49 -6.20 -21.35
C TYR A 245 -11.03 -6.79 -20.04
N LEU A 246 -11.49 -8.05 -20.08
CA LEU A 246 -11.96 -8.76 -18.89
C LEU A 246 -10.91 -8.79 -17.78
N TYR A 247 -9.64 -9.04 -18.12
CA TYR A 247 -8.55 -8.99 -17.14
C TYR A 247 -8.45 -7.63 -16.46
N TYR A 248 -8.43 -6.53 -17.21
CA TYR A 248 -8.33 -5.18 -16.62
C TYR A 248 -9.51 -4.86 -15.72
N ILE A 249 -10.72 -5.22 -16.13
CA ILE A 249 -11.94 -5.03 -15.33
C ILE A 249 -11.90 -5.82 -14.02
N LEU A 250 -11.48 -7.08 -14.05
CA LEU A 250 -11.33 -7.91 -12.85
C LEU A 250 -10.19 -7.43 -11.97
N LYS A 251 -9.07 -7.05 -12.57
CA LYS A 251 -7.90 -6.56 -11.82
C LYS A 251 -8.19 -5.26 -11.09
N TYR A 252 -8.95 -4.36 -11.69
CA TYR A 252 -9.41 -3.13 -11.03
C TYR A 252 -10.26 -3.43 -9.78
N LYS A 253 -11.08 -4.48 -9.83
CA LYS A 253 -11.90 -4.92 -8.70
C LYS A 253 -11.19 -5.93 -7.78
N GLN A 254 -9.87 -5.97 -7.80
CA GLN A 254 -9.07 -6.91 -7.00
C GLN A 254 -9.42 -6.90 -5.51
N GLU A 255 -9.62 -5.72 -4.90
CA GLU A 255 -9.97 -5.61 -3.49
C GLU A 255 -11.37 -6.15 -3.20
N LEU A 256 -12.33 -5.89 -4.09
CA LEU A 256 -13.66 -6.49 -3.99
C LEU A 256 -13.59 -8.03 -4.09
N ILE A 257 -12.76 -8.56 -5.00
CA ILE A 257 -12.57 -10.01 -5.13
C ILE A 257 -11.91 -10.61 -3.90
N TYR A 258 -10.97 -9.91 -3.26
CA TYR A 258 -10.42 -10.32 -1.97
C TYR A 258 -11.48 -10.36 -0.86
N SER A 259 -12.48 -9.49 -0.89
CA SER A 259 -13.57 -9.52 0.10
C SER A 259 -14.46 -10.78 0.01
N PHE A 260 -14.37 -11.55 -1.08
CA PHE A 260 -15.04 -12.85 -1.22
C PHE A 260 -14.38 -13.97 -0.43
N GLN A 261 -13.21 -13.73 0.17
CA GLN A 261 -12.52 -14.73 0.98
C GLN A 261 -13.40 -15.23 2.13
N THR A 262 -13.50 -16.55 2.23
CA THR A 262 -14.17 -17.26 3.33
C THR A 262 -13.19 -18.18 4.06
N GLY A 263 -13.45 -18.52 5.32
CA GLY A 263 -12.60 -19.39 6.14
C GLY A 263 -11.62 -18.64 7.04
N MET A 264 -11.72 -18.84 8.38
CA MET A 264 -10.92 -18.11 9.37
C MET A 264 -9.44 -18.56 9.47
N GLY A 265 -9.13 -19.81 9.15
CA GLY A 265 -7.75 -20.33 9.25
C GLY A 265 -7.00 -20.34 7.91
N GLN A 266 -7.70 -20.67 6.85
CA GLN A 266 -7.18 -20.68 5.49
C GLN A 266 -8.22 -20.04 4.56
N PRO A 267 -7.97 -18.81 4.07
CA PRO A 267 -8.88 -18.13 3.17
C PRO A 267 -9.10 -18.90 1.86
N HIS A 268 -10.34 -18.93 1.37
CA HIS A 268 -10.72 -19.54 0.12
C HIS A 268 -11.62 -18.63 -0.71
N VAL A 269 -11.43 -18.66 -2.03
CA VAL A 269 -12.32 -18.08 -3.04
C VAL A 269 -12.61 -19.13 -4.11
N SER A 270 -13.85 -19.22 -4.55
CA SER A 270 -14.30 -20.23 -5.50
C SER A 270 -15.11 -19.61 -6.67
N PRO A 271 -15.30 -20.32 -7.78
CA PRO A 271 -16.17 -19.84 -8.86
C PRO A 271 -17.59 -19.48 -8.41
N LYS A 272 -18.11 -20.10 -7.34
CA LYS A 272 -19.45 -19.81 -6.79
C LYS A 272 -19.56 -18.41 -6.22
N ASP A 273 -18.46 -17.86 -5.72
CA ASP A 273 -18.43 -16.51 -5.13
C ASP A 273 -18.60 -15.42 -6.21
N PHE A 274 -18.40 -15.78 -7.48
CA PHE A 274 -18.62 -14.93 -8.65
C PHE A 274 -20.05 -14.98 -9.21
N GLN A 275 -20.98 -15.75 -8.64
CA GLN A 275 -22.33 -15.91 -9.17
C GLN A 275 -23.11 -14.62 -9.33
N LYS A 276 -22.83 -13.62 -8.49
CA LYS A 276 -23.47 -12.29 -8.51
C LYS A 276 -22.52 -11.19 -9.00
N PHE A 277 -21.37 -11.57 -9.53
CA PHE A 277 -20.40 -10.58 -10.01
C PHE A 277 -20.83 -10.09 -11.39
N GLU A 278 -21.08 -8.81 -11.51
CA GLU A 278 -21.46 -8.17 -12.77
C GLU A 278 -20.29 -7.38 -13.32
N ILE A 279 -20.17 -7.33 -14.64
CA ILE A 279 -19.14 -6.57 -15.35
C ILE A 279 -19.77 -5.64 -16.37
N PRO A 280 -19.20 -4.43 -16.60
CA PRO A 280 -19.63 -3.55 -17.69
C PRO A 280 -19.24 -4.17 -19.05
N LEU A 281 -20.17 -4.17 -20.00
CA LEU A 281 -19.98 -4.78 -21.31
C LEU A 281 -20.19 -3.74 -22.44
N PRO A 282 -19.13 -2.95 -22.79
CA PRO A 282 -19.13 -2.11 -23.99
C PRO A 282 -19.22 -2.93 -25.27
N LEU A 283 -19.45 -2.31 -26.40
CA LEU A 283 -19.31 -2.93 -27.72
C LEU A 283 -17.86 -3.41 -27.93
N ILE A 284 -17.67 -4.49 -28.67
CA ILE A 284 -16.34 -5.13 -28.81
C ILE A 284 -15.26 -4.18 -29.36
N GLY A 285 -15.61 -3.31 -30.32
CA GLY A 285 -14.68 -2.30 -30.84
C GLY A 285 -14.23 -1.28 -29.78
N GLU A 286 -15.11 -0.94 -28.84
CA GLU A 286 -14.81 -0.05 -27.75
C GLU A 286 -13.94 -0.75 -26.68
N GLN A 287 -14.23 -2.03 -26.35
CA GLN A 287 -13.35 -2.84 -25.51
C GLN A 287 -11.92 -2.90 -26.07
N GLN A 288 -11.76 -3.09 -27.37
CA GLN A 288 -10.46 -3.09 -28.05
C GLN A 288 -9.74 -1.75 -27.93
N ALA A 289 -10.45 -0.63 -28.11
CA ALA A 289 -9.90 0.70 -27.94
C ALA A 289 -9.44 0.96 -26.49
N ILE A 290 -10.24 0.54 -25.49
CA ILE A 290 -9.90 0.62 -24.07
C ILE A 290 -8.64 -0.22 -23.77
N VAL A 291 -8.57 -1.45 -24.27
CA VAL A 291 -7.39 -2.32 -24.10
C VAL A 291 -6.14 -1.66 -24.69
N ALA A 292 -6.21 -1.09 -25.89
CA ALA A 292 -5.06 -0.44 -26.51
C ALA A 292 -4.54 0.74 -25.68
N GLU A 293 -5.44 1.53 -25.09
CA GLU A 293 -5.10 2.62 -24.17
C GLU A 293 -4.43 2.10 -22.89
N LEU A 294 -5.02 1.10 -22.23
CA LEU A 294 -4.53 0.52 -20.99
C LEU A 294 -3.20 -0.23 -21.19
N ASP A 295 -3.05 -0.99 -22.29
CA ASP A 295 -1.80 -1.68 -22.64
C ASP A 295 -0.65 -0.68 -22.86
N THR A 296 -0.95 0.50 -23.41
CA THR A 296 0.05 1.55 -23.56
C THR A 296 0.53 2.05 -22.20
N CYS A 297 -0.39 2.32 -21.28
CA CYS A 297 -0.04 2.70 -19.91
C CYS A 297 0.73 1.59 -19.19
N GLN A 298 0.30 0.32 -19.33
CA GLN A 298 0.95 -0.83 -18.70
C GLN A 298 2.39 -1.01 -19.19
N LYS A 299 2.65 -0.84 -20.50
CA LYS A 299 4.02 -0.89 -21.04
C LYS A 299 4.93 0.17 -20.44
N ILE A 300 4.42 1.37 -20.22
CA ILE A 300 5.19 2.45 -19.55
C ILE A 300 5.49 2.07 -18.10
N ILE A 301 4.49 1.55 -17.37
CA ILE A 301 4.66 1.09 -15.99
C ILE A 301 5.70 -0.04 -15.91
N ASP A 302 5.63 -1.03 -16.80
CA ASP A 302 6.55 -2.16 -16.81
C ASP A 302 7.99 -1.73 -17.13
N ALA A 303 8.18 -0.83 -18.10
CA ALA A 303 9.47 -0.23 -18.42
C ALA A 303 10.04 0.58 -17.24
N ALA A 304 9.20 1.41 -16.61
CA ALA A 304 9.57 2.19 -15.44
C ALA A 304 9.97 1.29 -14.25
N LYS A 305 9.21 0.23 -13.97
CA LYS A 305 9.58 -0.78 -12.96
C LYS A 305 10.92 -1.43 -13.26
N THR A 306 11.17 -1.79 -14.52
CA THR A 306 12.45 -2.38 -14.93
C THR A 306 13.63 -1.45 -14.62
N ILE A 307 13.48 -0.15 -14.85
CA ILE A 307 14.52 0.84 -14.50
C ILE A 307 14.72 0.88 -12.98
N VAL A 308 13.61 1.04 -12.22
CA VAL A 308 13.66 1.16 -10.75
C VAL A 308 14.26 -0.07 -10.08
N ASP A 309 13.88 -1.27 -10.52
CA ASP A 309 14.27 -2.53 -9.91
C ASP A 309 15.73 -2.90 -10.22
N ASN A 310 16.25 -2.45 -11.37
CA ASN A 310 17.61 -2.76 -11.81
C ASN A 310 18.63 -1.65 -11.50
N TYR A 311 18.19 -0.43 -11.21
CA TYR A 311 19.10 0.63 -10.86
C TYR A 311 19.84 0.33 -9.54
N LYS A 312 21.15 0.43 -9.59
CA LYS A 312 22.04 0.39 -8.41
C LYS A 312 23.10 1.46 -8.61
N PRO A 313 23.34 2.31 -7.59
CA PRO A 313 24.45 3.25 -7.65
C PRO A 313 25.76 2.50 -7.93
N GLN A 314 26.53 2.98 -8.91
CA GLN A 314 27.82 2.42 -9.25
C GLN A 314 28.86 3.53 -9.22
N ILE A 315 30.03 3.23 -8.66
CA ILE A 315 31.19 4.12 -8.69
C ILE A 315 32.19 3.49 -9.65
N ASP A 316 32.54 4.21 -10.70
CA ASP A 316 33.64 3.81 -11.60
C ASP A 316 34.95 3.96 -10.86
N ILE A 317 35.49 2.83 -10.38
CA ILE A 317 36.70 2.80 -9.53
C ILE A 317 37.93 2.89 -10.41
N ASP A 318 38.68 3.98 -10.28
CA ASP A 318 40.05 4.03 -10.81
C ASP A 318 40.94 3.11 -9.94
N PRO A 319 41.66 2.11 -10.54
CA PRO A 319 42.55 1.22 -9.81
C PRO A 319 43.70 1.94 -9.06
N ASN A 320 43.99 3.18 -9.43
CA ASN A 320 45.02 3.99 -8.78
C ASN A 320 44.52 4.71 -7.53
N TRP A 321 43.22 4.73 -7.24
CA TRP A 321 42.73 5.35 -6.02
C TRP A 321 43.19 4.58 -4.78
N PRO A 322 43.64 5.28 -3.73
CA PRO A 322 44.03 4.64 -2.49
C PRO A 322 42.81 3.93 -1.84
N MET A 323 43.11 2.85 -1.14
CA MET A 323 42.15 2.10 -0.32
C MET A 323 42.37 2.43 1.15
N ALA A 324 41.35 2.73 1.89
CA ALA A 324 41.40 2.97 3.33
C ALA A 324 40.46 2.03 4.09
N ALA A 325 40.88 1.55 5.26
CA ALA A 325 40.01 0.79 6.12
C ALA A 325 38.99 1.75 6.79
N LEU A 326 37.72 1.32 6.90
CA LEU A 326 36.68 2.13 7.52
C LEU A 326 37.04 2.55 8.96
N GLY A 327 37.73 1.69 9.72
CA GLY A 327 38.17 2.02 11.08
C GLY A 327 39.23 3.10 11.14
N ASP A 328 39.98 3.34 10.06
CA ASP A 328 41.00 4.39 10.00
C ASP A 328 40.36 5.77 9.72
N ILE A 329 39.35 5.80 8.86
CA ILE A 329 38.73 7.05 8.35
C ILE A 329 37.44 7.43 9.04
N CYS A 330 36.79 6.51 9.80
CA CYS A 330 35.47 6.72 10.42
C CYS A 330 35.52 6.46 11.93
N ASP A 331 34.72 7.25 12.65
CA ASP A 331 34.18 6.86 13.94
C ASP A 331 33.05 5.85 13.72
N ILE A 332 33.24 4.63 14.27
CA ILE A 332 32.27 3.54 14.11
C ILE A 332 31.75 3.14 15.48
N ARG A 333 30.43 3.28 15.66
CA ARG A 333 29.77 3.02 16.95
C ARG A 333 28.54 2.13 16.75
N PRO A 334 28.22 1.24 17.72
CA PRO A 334 26.96 0.52 17.70
C PRO A 334 25.85 1.40 18.25
N GLY A 335 24.62 1.13 17.89
CA GLY A 335 23.45 1.65 18.58
C GLY A 335 23.14 0.87 19.87
N GLY A 336 21.97 1.15 20.45
CA GLY A 336 21.46 0.46 21.63
C GLY A 336 19.92 0.53 21.68
N THR A 337 19.32 -0.47 22.31
CA THR A 337 17.88 -0.57 22.48
C THR A 337 17.52 -0.44 23.96
N PRO A 338 16.75 0.56 24.38
CA PRO A 338 16.16 0.58 25.72
C PRO A 338 15.30 -0.67 25.97
N SER A 339 15.20 -1.13 27.22
CA SER A 339 14.37 -2.29 27.52
C SER A 339 12.94 -2.11 27.02
N ARG A 340 12.43 -3.07 26.25
CA ARG A 340 11.06 -3.07 25.75
C ARG A 340 10.04 -3.37 26.87
N ASP A 341 10.47 -3.99 27.94
CA ASP A 341 9.64 -4.33 29.11
C ASP A 341 9.31 -3.11 29.98
N ASN A 342 10.01 -1.98 29.76
CA ASN A 342 9.73 -0.74 30.47
C ASN A 342 9.05 0.29 29.55
N PRO A 343 7.72 0.45 29.63
CA PRO A 343 6.98 1.42 28.81
C PRO A 343 7.43 2.88 28.99
N ALA A 344 8.00 3.24 30.15
CA ALA A 344 8.49 4.59 30.43
C ALA A 344 9.70 4.99 29.57
N TYR A 345 10.33 4.05 28.87
CA TYR A 345 11.47 4.31 28.00
C TYR A 345 11.06 4.64 26.57
N TRP A 346 9.79 4.48 26.21
CA TRP A 346 9.26 4.59 24.86
C TRP A 346 8.22 5.70 24.73
N ASN A 347 7.91 6.09 23.47
CA ASN A 347 6.94 7.15 23.14
C ASN A 347 7.32 8.54 23.66
N GLY A 348 8.63 8.83 23.69
CA GLY A 348 9.18 10.15 24.03
C GLY A 348 9.38 11.04 22.81
N ASN A 349 10.44 11.83 22.83
CA ASN A 349 10.79 12.84 21.81
C ASN A 349 12.13 12.56 21.10
N ILE A 350 12.90 11.56 21.52
CA ILE A 350 14.18 11.20 20.90
C ILE A 350 13.92 10.15 19.83
N PRO A 351 14.21 10.43 18.55
CA PRO A 351 13.98 9.47 17.47
C PRO A 351 14.80 8.19 17.67
N TRP A 352 14.21 7.05 17.34
CA TRP A 352 14.86 5.74 17.38
C TRP A 352 14.47 4.91 16.16
N VAL A 353 15.47 4.26 15.53
CA VAL A 353 15.27 3.42 14.35
C VAL A 353 15.85 2.02 14.53
N GLY A 354 15.17 1.01 14.02
CA GLY A 354 15.64 -0.36 13.93
C GLY A 354 16.38 -0.64 12.62
N SER A 355 17.08 -1.81 12.52
CA SER A 355 17.85 -2.20 11.33
C SER A 355 17.01 -2.38 10.06
N GLY A 356 15.69 -2.45 10.15
CA GLY A 356 14.78 -2.50 9.01
C GLY A 356 14.79 -1.25 8.11
N VAL A 357 15.33 -0.11 8.61
CA VAL A 357 15.47 1.13 7.81
C VAL A 357 16.62 1.06 6.81
N CYS A 358 17.58 0.14 7.00
CA CYS A 358 18.72 -0.04 6.09
C CYS A 358 18.25 -0.69 4.79
N LYS A 359 17.94 0.15 3.79
CA LYS A 359 17.42 -0.23 2.47
C LYS A 359 18.17 0.48 1.33
N ASP A 360 19.44 0.82 1.55
CA ASP A 360 20.33 1.52 0.63
C ASP A 360 19.80 2.89 0.17
N LYS A 361 19.13 3.63 1.07
CA LYS A 361 18.52 4.94 0.79
C LYS A 361 18.65 5.89 1.99
N PRO A 362 18.53 7.20 1.77
CA PRO A 362 18.35 8.17 2.84
C PRO A 362 17.07 7.91 3.64
N ILE A 363 17.10 8.28 4.92
CA ILE A 363 15.93 8.29 5.82
C ILE A 363 15.81 9.67 6.48
N SER A 364 14.58 10.21 6.49
CA SER A 364 14.27 11.56 6.96
C SER A 364 13.37 11.58 8.21
N ALA A 365 12.90 10.43 8.68
CA ALA A 365 12.05 10.31 9.85
C ALA A 365 12.25 8.96 10.56
N ALA A 366 11.91 8.91 11.82
CA ALA A 366 11.86 7.70 12.63
C ALA A 366 10.41 7.25 12.83
N ASP A 367 10.21 5.92 12.90
CA ASP A 367 8.90 5.33 13.20
C ASP A 367 8.66 5.20 14.71
N GLU A 368 9.71 5.20 15.52
CA GLU A 368 9.65 5.04 16.98
C GLU A 368 10.44 6.16 17.68
N TYR A 369 10.08 6.40 18.94
CA TYR A 369 10.73 7.42 19.76
C TYR A 369 10.99 6.88 21.16
N ILE A 370 12.12 7.27 21.76
CA ILE A 370 12.46 6.93 23.14
C ILE A 370 12.44 8.18 24.02
N THR A 371 12.25 8.00 25.31
CA THR A 371 12.30 9.08 26.30
C THR A 371 13.75 9.38 26.70
N GLU A 372 14.00 10.52 27.33
CA GLU A 372 15.30 10.82 27.96
C GLU A 372 15.67 9.75 29.00
N GLN A 373 14.69 9.24 29.74
CA GLN A 373 14.93 8.15 30.67
C GLN A 373 15.36 6.87 29.96
N GLY A 374 14.73 6.53 28.81
CA GLY A 374 15.13 5.40 27.97
C GLY A 374 16.53 5.59 27.40
N PHE A 375 16.87 6.81 26.95
CA PHE A 375 18.20 7.13 26.45
C PHE A 375 19.26 6.98 27.53
N ASN A 376 19.07 7.60 28.70
CA ASN A 376 20.04 7.64 29.79
C ASN A 376 20.23 6.28 30.50
N ASN A 377 19.21 5.41 30.48
CA ASN A 377 19.25 4.08 31.12
C ASN A 377 19.49 2.94 30.09
N SER A 378 20.08 3.26 28.95
CA SER A 378 20.41 2.26 27.92
C SER A 378 21.76 2.56 27.27
N ASN A 379 22.19 1.66 26.35
CA ASN A 379 23.35 1.87 25.51
C ASN A 379 23.04 2.65 24.23
N ALA A 380 21.87 3.26 24.10
CA ALA A 380 21.50 4.08 22.95
C ALA A 380 22.53 5.22 22.74
N LYS A 381 22.86 5.48 21.49
CA LYS A 381 23.78 6.55 21.09
C LYS A 381 23.06 7.44 20.10
N LEU A 382 23.21 8.74 20.26
CA LEU A 382 22.73 9.71 19.28
C LEU A 382 23.71 9.77 18.11
N PHE A 383 23.17 9.60 16.90
CA PHE A 383 23.89 9.74 15.63
C PHE A 383 23.43 11.03 14.96
N LYS A 384 24.39 11.80 14.48
CA LYS A 384 24.13 13.10 13.82
C LYS A 384 23.75 12.91 12.35
N VAL A 385 23.18 13.95 11.77
CA VAL A 385 22.92 14.05 10.32
C VAL A 385 24.20 13.71 9.54
N GLY A 386 24.07 13.03 8.42
CA GLY A 386 25.20 12.60 7.60
C GLY A 386 25.83 11.26 8.03
N THR A 387 25.37 10.64 9.13
CA THR A 387 25.87 9.32 9.53
C THR A 387 25.35 8.26 8.53
N THR A 388 26.27 7.41 8.07
CA THR A 388 25.93 6.18 7.33
C THR A 388 25.67 5.05 8.33
N LEU A 389 24.50 4.44 8.26
CA LEU A 389 24.13 3.26 9.03
C LEU A 389 24.39 2.00 8.20
N ILE A 390 24.91 0.93 8.83
CA ILE A 390 25.03 -0.41 8.23
C ILE A 390 24.37 -1.42 9.15
N ALA A 391 23.45 -2.22 8.61
CA ALA A 391 22.83 -3.32 9.35
C ALA A 391 23.82 -4.47 9.55
N LEU A 392 23.92 -4.97 10.78
CA LEU A 392 24.88 -6.01 11.19
C LEU A 392 24.27 -7.41 11.20
N VAL A 393 22.95 -7.54 11.17
CA VAL A 393 22.25 -8.84 11.33
C VAL A 393 21.00 -8.94 10.47
N GLY A 394 20.54 -10.17 10.25
CA GLY A 394 19.22 -10.48 9.67
C GLY A 394 19.15 -10.26 8.15
N ALA A 395 17.92 -10.08 7.65
CA ALA A 395 17.65 -9.95 6.21
C ALA A 395 18.25 -8.69 5.58
N THR A 396 18.53 -7.67 6.39
CA THR A 396 19.13 -6.40 5.94
C THR A 396 20.64 -6.32 6.16
N ILE A 397 21.30 -7.41 6.56
CA ILE A 397 22.76 -7.40 6.81
C ILE A 397 23.54 -6.81 5.62
N GLY A 398 24.47 -5.89 5.92
CA GLY A 398 25.27 -5.19 4.92
C GLY A 398 24.52 -4.08 4.14
N LYS A 399 23.21 -3.95 4.34
CA LYS A 399 22.44 -2.84 3.78
C LYS A 399 22.68 -1.57 4.56
N THR A 400 22.60 -0.43 3.86
CA THR A 400 22.92 0.88 4.41
C THR A 400 21.70 1.79 4.54
N ALA A 401 21.82 2.85 5.34
CA ALA A 401 20.95 4.02 5.30
C ALA A 401 21.77 5.29 5.55
N TYR A 402 21.33 6.42 5.00
CA TYR A 402 21.95 7.74 5.23
C TYR A 402 21.01 8.57 6.10
N LEU A 403 21.53 9.15 7.19
CA LEU A 403 20.72 9.94 8.11
C LEU A 403 20.58 11.39 7.63
N GLU A 404 19.33 11.82 7.37
CA GLU A 404 18.97 13.21 7.10
C GLU A 404 18.48 13.93 8.36
N PHE A 405 18.42 13.25 9.51
CA PHE A 405 18.04 13.79 10.83
C PHE A 405 18.84 13.10 11.93
N GLU A 406 18.89 13.70 13.11
CA GLU A 406 19.51 13.09 14.28
C GLU A 406 18.62 11.98 14.86
N THR A 407 19.19 10.82 15.15
CA THR A 407 18.42 9.67 15.69
C THR A 407 19.30 8.75 16.53
N THR A 408 18.67 7.92 17.32
CA THR A 408 19.29 6.75 17.96
C THR A 408 18.93 5.49 17.18
N THR A 409 19.69 4.39 17.37
CA THR A 409 19.46 3.14 16.64
C THR A 409 19.54 1.95 17.58
N ASN A 410 19.08 0.76 17.11
CA ASN A 410 19.29 -0.48 17.85
C ASN A 410 20.75 -0.97 17.77
N GLN A 411 21.11 -1.94 18.60
CA GLN A 411 22.46 -2.54 18.66
C GLN A 411 22.86 -3.33 17.41
N ASN A 412 21.92 -3.61 16.52
CA ASN A 412 22.15 -4.35 15.27
C ASN A 412 22.56 -3.43 14.10
N ILE A 413 22.90 -2.20 14.39
CA ILE A 413 23.37 -1.18 13.44
C ILE A 413 24.72 -0.68 13.88
N ALA A 414 25.65 -0.55 12.91
CA ALA A 414 26.83 0.27 13.04
C ALA A 414 26.59 1.63 12.38
N GLY A 415 26.76 2.71 13.12
CA GLY A 415 26.78 4.07 12.58
C GLY A 415 28.22 4.49 12.29
N LEU A 416 28.48 4.93 11.06
CA LEU A 416 29.77 5.36 10.54
C LEU A 416 29.72 6.87 10.29
N TYR A 417 30.64 7.61 10.86
CA TYR A 417 30.80 9.02 10.59
C TYR A 417 32.27 9.34 10.29
N PRO A 418 32.59 10.14 9.25
CA PRO A 418 33.98 10.52 8.96
C PRO A 418 34.68 11.15 10.16
N LYS A 419 35.92 10.78 10.44
CA LYS A 419 36.77 11.46 11.45
C LYS A 419 37.16 12.87 10.99
N ASP A 420 37.33 13.04 9.68
CA ASP A 420 37.62 14.32 9.02
C ASP A 420 36.68 14.47 7.80
N GLU A 421 35.72 15.38 7.91
CA GLU A 421 34.74 15.65 6.85
C GLU A 421 35.35 16.35 5.62
N ASN A 422 36.56 16.93 5.75
CA ASN A 422 37.27 17.50 4.61
C ASN A 422 38.00 16.42 3.78
N ALA A 423 38.32 15.30 4.41
CA ALA A 423 38.98 14.17 3.73
C ALA A 423 37.97 13.14 3.18
N VAL A 424 36.84 12.94 3.89
CA VAL A 424 35.80 11.97 3.55
C VAL A 424 34.43 12.62 3.60
N LEU A 425 33.81 12.84 2.46
CA LEU A 425 32.45 13.39 2.41
C LEU A 425 31.45 12.34 2.92
N THR A 426 30.55 12.76 3.82
CA THR A 426 29.55 11.87 4.46
C THR A 426 28.70 11.11 3.43
N LYS A 427 28.31 11.78 2.35
CA LYS A 427 27.49 11.18 1.31
C LYS A 427 28.27 10.27 0.37
N PHE A 428 29.55 10.58 0.12
CA PHE A 428 30.46 9.65 -0.56
C PHE A 428 30.64 8.37 0.25
N LEU A 429 30.86 8.48 1.56
CA LEU A 429 30.97 7.33 2.46
C LEU A 429 29.71 6.44 2.37
N PHE A 430 28.53 7.03 2.31
CA PHE A 430 27.28 6.29 2.15
C PHE A 430 27.25 5.46 0.86
N TYR A 431 27.60 6.04 -0.28
CA TYR A 431 27.65 5.33 -1.55
C TYR A 431 28.78 4.28 -1.59
N ALA A 432 29.96 4.63 -1.09
CA ALA A 432 31.09 3.70 -1.02
C ALA A 432 30.78 2.50 -0.11
N ALA A 433 30.05 2.71 0.99
CA ALA A 433 29.64 1.63 1.90
C ALA A 433 28.67 0.64 1.26
N GLN A 434 27.86 1.04 0.29
CA GLN A 434 26.95 0.13 -0.44
C GLN A 434 27.73 -0.90 -1.27
N LEU A 435 28.90 -0.54 -1.78
CA LEU A 435 29.76 -1.45 -2.55
C LEU A 435 30.32 -2.60 -1.69
N LEU A 436 30.26 -2.46 -0.37
CA LEU A 436 30.72 -3.50 0.56
C LEU A 436 29.73 -4.63 0.78
N TYR A 437 28.48 -4.52 0.27
CA TYR A 437 27.46 -5.54 0.44
C TYR A 437 27.91 -6.97 0.12
N PRO A 438 28.69 -7.24 -0.97
CA PRO A 438 29.22 -8.58 -1.26
C PRO A 438 30.08 -9.17 -0.13
N GLU A 439 30.80 -8.33 0.62
CA GLU A 439 31.64 -8.81 1.74
C GLU A 439 30.80 -9.34 2.91
N PHE A 440 29.64 -8.70 3.15
CA PHE A 440 28.69 -9.19 4.15
C PHE A 440 28.04 -10.51 3.74
N ILE A 441 27.80 -10.71 2.45
CA ILE A 441 27.22 -11.96 1.93
C ILE A 441 28.19 -13.13 2.11
N LYS A 442 29.51 -12.90 2.02
CA LYS A 442 30.55 -13.92 2.24
C LYS A 442 30.62 -14.45 3.68
N LEU A 443 29.97 -13.79 4.66
CA LEU A 443 29.96 -14.23 6.07
C LEU A 443 29.24 -15.55 6.33
N GLY A 444 28.70 -16.21 5.30
CA GLY A 444 28.12 -17.56 5.34
C GLY A 444 26.68 -17.67 4.85
N ASP A 445 26.25 -18.91 4.56
CA ASP A 445 24.91 -19.23 4.02
C ASP A 445 23.85 -19.52 5.10
N GLY A 446 24.17 -19.29 6.37
CA GLY A 446 23.29 -19.58 7.51
C GLY A 446 22.10 -18.60 7.63
N LYS A 447 20.99 -19.08 8.24
CA LYS A 447 19.81 -18.26 8.57
C LYS A 447 20.12 -17.07 9.52
N PHE A 448 21.28 -17.08 10.18
CA PHE A 448 21.71 -16.07 11.16
C PHE A 448 23.09 -15.53 10.80
N ARG A 449 23.15 -14.76 9.71
CA ARG A 449 24.36 -13.99 9.40
C ARG A 449 24.51 -12.86 10.41
N MET A 450 25.70 -12.70 10.97
CA MET A 450 26.00 -11.62 11.91
C MET A 450 27.39 -11.05 11.61
N ALA A 451 27.48 -9.77 11.41
CA ALA A 451 28.71 -9.00 11.39
C ALA A 451 28.94 -8.34 12.75
N ASN A 452 30.21 -8.15 13.13
CA ASN A 452 30.59 -7.37 14.30
C ASN A 452 31.30 -6.08 13.90
N LEU A 453 31.53 -5.19 14.86
CA LEU A 453 32.18 -3.91 14.59
C LEU A 453 33.64 -4.06 14.11
N SER A 454 34.36 -5.09 14.57
CA SER A 454 35.75 -5.34 14.12
C SER A 454 35.78 -5.71 12.64
N PHE A 455 34.82 -6.52 12.17
CA PHE A 455 34.67 -6.81 10.76
C PHE A 455 34.41 -5.52 9.96
N VAL A 456 33.45 -4.69 10.39
CA VAL A 456 33.12 -3.41 9.69
C VAL A 456 34.35 -2.49 9.66
N LYS A 457 35.09 -2.37 10.77
CA LYS A 457 36.33 -1.56 10.84
C LYS A 457 37.41 -2.02 9.87
N GLY A 458 37.49 -3.32 9.62
CA GLY A 458 38.48 -3.92 8.71
C GLY A 458 38.12 -3.80 7.23
N LEU A 459 36.87 -3.50 6.88
CA LEU A 459 36.44 -3.33 5.49
C LEU A 459 37.12 -2.13 4.86
N LYS A 460 37.55 -2.28 3.61
CA LYS A 460 38.26 -1.23 2.87
C LYS A 460 37.35 -0.62 1.80
N VAL A 461 37.38 0.69 1.69
CA VAL A 461 36.74 1.46 0.63
C VAL A 461 37.77 2.24 -0.17
N VAL A 462 37.47 2.52 -1.44
CA VAL A 462 38.25 3.47 -2.24
C VAL A 462 38.09 4.87 -1.63
N LEU A 463 39.19 5.63 -1.63
CA LEU A 463 39.22 6.97 -1.06
C LEU A 463 39.93 7.94 -2.03
N PRO A 464 39.25 8.37 -3.12
CA PRO A 464 39.76 9.41 -3.99
C PRO A 464 39.85 10.76 -3.25
N ASN A 465 40.49 11.74 -3.86
CA ASN A 465 40.52 13.08 -3.28
C ASN A 465 39.09 13.69 -3.17
N PRO A 466 38.86 14.67 -2.29
CA PRO A 466 37.54 15.23 -2.01
C PRO A 466 36.82 15.81 -3.24
N ASP A 467 37.55 16.38 -4.22
CA ASP A 467 36.92 16.92 -5.44
C ASP A 467 36.28 15.80 -6.27
N ILE A 468 37.00 14.68 -6.45
CA ILE A 468 36.48 13.49 -7.13
C ILE A 468 35.30 12.88 -6.35
N GLN A 469 35.40 12.81 -5.00
CA GLN A 469 34.30 12.36 -4.16
C GLN A 469 33.05 13.20 -4.42
N LYS A 470 33.18 14.52 -4.53
CA LYS A 470 32.07 15.44 -4.81
C LYS A 470 31.48 15.21 -6.18
N GLU A 471 32.31 15.02 -7.21
CA GLU A 471 31.83 14.72 -8.56
C GLU A 471 31.01 13.42 -8.59
N ILE A 472 31.48 12.37 -7.91
CA ILE A 472 30.78 11.09 -7.78
C ILE A 472 29.42 11.28 -7.07
N VAL A 473 29.40 12.01 -5.96
CA VAL A 473 28.16 12.29 -5.20
C VAL A 473 27.19 13.06 -6.08
N ASP A 474 27.63 14.12 -6.76
CA ASP A 474 26.79 14.94 -7.62
C ASP A 474 26.20 14.13 -8.80
N GLN A 475 26.97 13.19 -9.34
CA GLN A 475 26.50 12.26 -10.37
C GLN A 475 25.43 11.31 -9.82
N LEU A 476 25.73 10.58 -8.74
CA LEU A 476 24.81 9.58 -8.17
C LEU A 476 23.54 10.21 -7.62
N ASP A 477 23.61 11.42 -7.07
CA ASP A 477 22.44 12.18 -6.64
C ASP A 477 21.54 12.58 -7.82
N ARG A 478 22.12 12.94 -8.96
CA ARG A 478 21.34 13.20 -10.18
C ARG A 478 20.67 11.93 -10.69
N GLU A 479 21.40 10.81 -10.73
CA GLU A 479 20.84 9.51 -11.14
C GLU A 479 19.68 9.10 -10.23
N GLN A 480 19.85 9.24 -8.91
CA GLN A 480 18.79 8.92 -7.94
C GLN A 480 17.53 9.78 -8.16
N LYS A 481 17.69 11.07 -8.44
CA LYS A 481 16.56 11.94 -8.78
C LYS A 481 15.80 11.48 -10.03
N TYR A 482 16.52 11.00 -11.06
CA TYR A 482 15.87 10.44 -12.24
C TYR A 482 15.09 9.15 -11.90
N VAL A 483 15.68 8.27 -11.10
CA VAL A 483 15.00 7.05 -10.64
C VAL A 483 13.76 7.37 -9.82
N ASP A 484 13.82 8.38 -8.95
CA ASP A 484 12.65 8.80 -8.16
C ASP A 484 11.57 9.43 -9.04
N SER A 485 11.93 10.19 -10.07
CA SER A 485 10.98 10.67 -11.07
C SER A 485 10.34 9.53 -11.88
N VAL A 486 11.10 8.48 -12.18
CA VAL A 486 10.57 7.27 -12.83
C VAL A 486 9.58 6.52 -11.92
N LYS A 487 9.83 6.48 -10.59
CA LYS A 487 8.86 5.93 -9.61
C LYS A 487 7.56 6.72 -9.61
N GLU A 488 7.65 8.05 -9.71
CA GLU A 488 6.45 8.90 -9.81
C GLU A 488 5.65 8.61 -11.08
N LEU A 489 6.30 8.34 -12.22
CA LEU A 489 5.62 7.93 -13.44
C LEU A 489 4.77 6.67 -13.26
N ILE A 490 5.25 5.68 -12.48
CA ILE A 490 4.48 4.47 -12.18
C ILE A 490 3.15 4.85 -11.52
N ASN A 491 3.18 5.75 -10.53
CA ASN A 491 1.99 6.20 -9.82
C ASN A 491 1.04 6.96 -10.75
N VAL A 492 1.56 7.90 -11.54
CA VAL A 492 0.77 8.70 -12.49
C VAL A 492 0.04 7.81 -13.50
N PHE A 493 0.74 6.85 -14.12
CA PHE A 493 0.11 5.97 -15.11
C PHE A 493 -0.81 4.94 -14.49
N THR A 494 -0.52 4.46 -13.28
CA THR A 494 -1.43 3.60 -12.51
C THR A 494 -2.73 4.35 -12.20
N GLU A 495 -2.65 5.58 -11.73
CA GLU A 495 -3.82 6.42 -11.46
C GLU A 495 -4.61 6.73 -12.74
N LYS A 496 -3.91 7.01 -13.86
CA LYS A 496 -4.56 7.20 -15.18
C LYS A 496 -5.35 5.97 -15.61
N MET A 497 -4.78 4.78 -15.46
CA MET A 497 -5.47 3.51 -15.75
C MET A 497 -6.69 3.34 -14.85
N ASN A 498 -6.53 3.55 -13.54
CA ASN A 498 -7.62 3.42 -12.58
C ASN A 498 -8.76 4.39 -12.88
N LYS A 499 -8.47 5.66 -13.16
CA LYS A 499 -9.48 6.66 -13.57
C LYS A 499 -10.20 6.27 -14.88
N ARG A 500 -9.47 5.67 -15.83
CA ARG A 500 -10.08 5.22 -17.09
C ARG A 500 -11.05 4.06 -16.85
N ILE A 501 -10.67 3.11 -16.00
CA ILE A 501 -11.52 1.94 -15.67
C ILE A 501 -12.68 2.35 -14.75
N ALA A 502 -12.45 3.24 -13.79
CA ALA A 502 -13.50 3.80 -12.92
C ALA A 502 -14.67 4.37 -13.75
N ARG A 503 -14.36 5.14 -14.81
CA ARG A 503 -15.39 5.67 -15.73
C ARG A 503 -16.18 4.59 -16.44
N ILE A 504 -15.60 3.41 -16.67
CA ILE A 504 -16.31 2.27 -17.26
C ILE A 504 -17.30 1.67 -16.26
N TRP A 505 -16.95 1.70 -14.98
CA TRP A 505 -17.82 1.27 -13.88
C TRP A 505 -18.81 2.34 -13.41
N ASN A 506 -18.70 3.59 -13.91
CA ASN A 506 -19.39 4.79 -13.40
C ASN A 506 -19.07 5.10 -11.93
N GLU A 507 -17.82 5.02 -11.58
CA GLU A 507 -17.24 5.34 -10.28
C GLU A 507 -16.38 6.61 -10.32
#